data_0c9ccb775fb03b516f2028af069d3559
#
_entry.id   0c9ccb775fb03b516f2028af069d3559
#
_cell.length_a   1.000
_cell.length_b   1.000
_cell.length_c   1.000
_cell.angle_alpha   90.00
_cell.angle_beta   90.00
_cell.angle_gamma   90.00
#
_symmetry.space_group_name_H-M   'P 1'
#
loop_
_entity.id
_entity.type
_entity.pdbx_description
1 polymer ?
#
loop_
_entity_poly.entity_id
_entity_poly.type
_entity_poly.pdbx_seq_one_letter_code
_entity_poly.pdbx_strand_id
1 'polypeptide(L)'
;MKKINISIVGTGLMGLQHIKAIAKSKKANLHSIVDISDNAKKLSNEYKVPLYSDVSSLLKSKQLDAVIVATPNQLHEKHTISFLKKKIPVLLEKPISDNIKSAKKIIISSKKNKTPLLIGYHRRHNAI
;
A
#
# COMPACT_ATOMS: atom_id res chain seq x y z
N MET A 1 -5.15 -19.41 12.04
CA MET A 1 -5.38 -18.67 10.76
C MET A 1 -4.07 -18.04 10.30
N LYS A 2 -3.70 -18.26 9.06
CA LYS A 2 -2.51 -17.64 8.48
C LYS A 2 -2.70 -16.13 8.37
N LYS A 3 -1.72 -15.36 8.86
CA LYS A 3 -1.73 -13.90 8.71
C LYS A 3 -1.41 -13.50 7.27
N ILE A 4 -2.02 -12.41 6.80
CA ILE A 4 -1.71 -11.84 5.48
C ILE A 4 -0.49 -10.92 5.58
N ASN A 5 0.38 -10.98 4.59
CA ASN A 5 1.59 -10.18 4.51
C ASN A 5 1.31 -8.91 3.71
N ILE A 6 1.39 -7.76 4.36
CA ILE A 6 1.06 -6.46 3.78
C ILE A 6 2.29 -5.57 3.76
N SER A 7 2.59 -4.97 2.61
CA SER A 7 3.62 -3.95 2.48
C SER A 7 3.03 -2.55 2.45
N ILE A 8 3.79 -1.59 2.95
CA ILE A 8 3.44 -0.17 2.92
C ILE A 8 4.32 0.54 1.90
N VAL A 9 3.69 1.26 0.99
CA VAL A 9 4.37 2.13 0.02
C VAL A 9 4.10 3.58 0.41
N GLY A 10 5.14 4.25 0.90
CA GLY A 10 5.06 5.60 1.45
C GLY A 10 4.94 5.62 2.98
N THR A 11 5.82 6.38 3.63
CA THR A 11 5.90 6.47 5.10
C THR A 11 5.62 7.86 5.65
N GLY A 12 4.78 8.63 4.95
CA GLY A 12 4.23 9.86 5.48
C GLY A 12 3.25 9.58 6.63
N LEU A 13 2.47 10.59 7.00
CA LEU A 13 1.54 10.49 8.13
C LEU A 13 0.61 9.27 8.06
N MET A 14 -0.03 9.06 6.91
CA MET A 14 -0.98 7.94 6.75
C MET A 14 -0.26 6.59 6.65
N GLY A 15 0.88 6.53 5.98
CA GLY A 15 1.69 5.31 5.92
C GLY A 15 2.10 4.84 7.32
N LEU A 16 2.52 5.76 8.17
CA LEU A 16 2.86 5.47 9.57
C LEU A 16 1.64 4.94 10.34
N GLN A 17 0.45 5.52 10.16
CA GLN A 17 -0.76 5.04 10.82
C GLN A 17 -1.11 3.60 10.39
N HIS A 18 -0.96 3.28 9.11
CA HIS A 18 -1.15 1.93 8.60
C HIS A 18 -0.13 0.94 9.18
N ILE A 19 1.14 1.32 9.27
CA ILE A 19 2.18 0.49 9.90
C ILE A 19 1.80 0.14 11.34
N LYS A 20 1.38 1.14 12.12
CA LYS A 20 0.96 0.94 13.51
C LYS A 20 -0.27 0.03 13.61
N ALA A 21 -1.23 0.18 12.70
CA ALA A 21 -2.43 -0.66 12.67
C ALA A 21 -2.09 -2.12 12.35
N ILE A 22 -1.22 -2.36 11.36
CA ILE A 22 -0.78 -3.71 11.00
C ILE A 22 -0.03 -4.36 12.16
N ALA A 23 0.87 -3.62 12.81
CA ALA A 23 1.66 -4.13 13.93
C ALA A 23 0.79 -4.60 15.11
N LYS A 24 -0.38 -4.01 15.30
CA LYS A 24 -1.35 -4.40 16.33
C LYS A 24 -2.32 -5.49 15.87
N SER A 25 -2.34 -5.81 14.59
CA SER A 25 -3.30 -6.77 14.02
C SER A 25 -2.93 -8.21 14.37
N LYS A 26 -3.94 -8.99 14.71
CA LYS A 26 -3.78 -10.45 14.84
C LYS A 26 -3.90 -11.18 13.50
N LYS A 27 -4.34 -10.48 12.44
CA LYS A 27 -4.65 -11.05 11.12
C LYS A 27 -3.64 -10.69 10.04
N ALA A 28 -2.72 -9.75 10.31
CA ALA A 28 -1.77 -9.26 9.33
C ALA A 28 -0.36 -9.15 9.90
N ASN A 29 0.62 -9.27 9.02
CA ASN A 29 2.03 -8.97 9.28
C ASN A 29 2.48 -7.82 8.40
N LEU A 30 3.31 -6.93 8.93
CA LEU A 30 4.04 -5.99 8.10
C LEU A 30 5.14 -6.76 7.37
N HIS A 31 5.02 -6.83 6.04
CA HIS A 31 5.97 -7.55 5.18
C HIS A 31 7.22 -6.72 4.90
N SER A 32 7.02 -5.47 4.48
CA SER A 32 8.11 -4.58 4.11
C SER A 32 7.62 -3.14 3.97
N ILE A 33 8.55 -2.23 3.79
CA ILE A 33 8.31 -0.80 3.58
C ILE A 33 8.98 -0.39 2.26
N VAL A 34 8.32 0.46 1.48
CA VAL A 34 8.88 1.08 0.27
C VAL A 34 8.89 2.59 0.46
N ASP A 35 10.06 3.17 0.59
CA ASP A 35 10.26 4.62 0.68
C ASP A 35 11.76 4.92 0.60
N ILE A 36 12.12 6.16 0.26
CA ILE A 36 13.52 6.64 0.19
C ILE A 36 13.89 7.54 1.35
N SER A 37 12.97 7.84 2.26
CA SER A 37 13.19 8.78 3.37
C SER A 37 14.03 8.17 4.50
N ASP A 38 14.71 9.02 5.28
CA ASP A 38 15.41 8.58 6.49
C ASP A 38 14.44 8.03 7.55
N ASN A 39 13.23 8.57 7.60
CA ASN A 39 12.19 8.06 8.48
C ASN A 39 11.83 6.61 8.16
N ALA A 40 11.80 6.25 6.89
CA ALA A 40 11.55 4.86 6.47
C ALA A 40 12.64 3.90 6.94
N LYS A 41 13.90 4.35 6.96
CA LYS A 41 15.02 3.55 7.51
C LYS A 41 14.82 3.29 9.00
N LYS A 42 14.41 4.31 9.76
CA LYS A 42 14.11 4.15 11.19
C LYS A 42 12.98 3.17 11.42
N LEU A 43 11.90 3.26 10.66
CA LEU A 43 10.75 2.37 10.75
C LEU A 43 11.10 0.93 10.36
N SER A 44 11.87 0.75 9.30
CA SER A 44 12.37 -0.57 8.88
C SER A 44 13.17 -1.25 9.99
N ASN A 45 14.04 -0.50 10.65
CA ASN A 45 14.83 -1.02 11.79
C ASN A 45 13.96 -1.29 13.01
N GLU A 46 13.04 -0.40 13.34
CA GLU A 46 12.12 -0.53 14.50
C GLU A 46 11.24 -1.78 14.37
N TYR A 47 10.64 -1.97 13.20
CA TYR A 47 9.73 -3.08 12.94
C TYR A 47 10.44 -4.34 12.41
N LYS A 48 11.75 -4.28 12.18
CA LYS A 48 12.59 -5.40 11.71
C LYS A 48 12.06 -6.00 10.41
N VAL A 49 11.74 -5.14 9.45
CA VAL A 49 11.24 -5.53 8.13
C VAL A 49 12.12 -4.96 7.00
N PRO A 50 12.16 -5.62 5.83
CA PRO A 50 12.92 -5.10 4.69
C PRO A 50 12.45 -3.72 4.25
N LEU A 51 13.41 -2.90 3.79
CA LEU A 51 13.17 -1.61 3.16
C LEU A 51 13.54 -1.70 1.68
N TYR A 52 12.62 -1.34 0.82
CA TYR A 52 12.86 -1.21 -0.62
C TYR A 52 12.83 0.26 -1.02
N SER A 53 13.69 0.65 -1.96
CA SER A 53 13.74 2.03 -2.47
C SER A 53 12.68 2.31 -3.54
N ASP A 54 12.13 1.28 -4.16
CA ASP A 54 11.13 1.40 -5.22
C ASP A 54 10.17 0.20 -5.26
N VAL A 55 9.05 0.41 -5.97
CA VAL A 55 8.01 -0.61 -6.14
C VAL A 55 8.52 -1.79 -6.97
N SER A 56 9.37 -1.57 -7.96
CA SER A 56 9.91 -2.65 -8.80
C SER A 56 10.67 -3.68 -7.97
N SER A 57 11.46 -3.22 -7.01
CA SER A 57 12.19 -4.10 -6.10
C SER A 57 11.25 -4.91 -5.20
N LEU A 58 10.21 -4.27 -4.67
CA LEU A 58 9.19 -4.96 -3.88
C LEU A 58 8.48 -6.05 -4.70
N LEU A 59 8.15 -5.78 -5.96
CA LEU A 59 7.44 -6.73 -6.83
C LEU A 59 8.23 -8.01 -7.12
N LYS A 60 9.54 -8.01 -6.88
CA LYS A 60 10.39 -9.20 -6.98
C LYS A 60 10.40 -10.04 -5.71
N SER A 61 9.86 -9.53 -4.62
CA SER A 61 9.80 -10.26 -3.35
C SER A 61 8.74 -11.36 -3.39
N LYS A 62 8.89 -12.32 -2.48
CA LYS A 62 7.95 -13.43 -2.34
C LYS A 62 7.02 -13.19 -1.15
N GLN A 63 5.89 -13.89 -1.14
CA GLN A 63 4.95 -13.93 -0.02
C GLN A 63 4.25 -12.59 0.28
N LEU A 64 4.18 -11.70 -0.68
CA LEU A 64 3.40 -10.47 -0.58
C LEU A 64 1.94 -10.76 -0.93
N ASP A 65 1.03 -10.56 0.03
CA ASP A 65 -0.39 -10.84 -0.17
C ASP A 65 -1.21 -9.60 -0.54
N ALA A 66 -0.81 -8.43 -0.06
CA ALA A 66 -1.49 -7.16 -0.34
C ALA A 66 -0.56 -5.98 -0.09
N VAL A 67 -0.97 -4.82 -0.56
CA VAL A 67 -0.20 -3.59 -0.40
C VAL A 67 -1.11 -2.42 -0.02
N ILE A 68 -0.58 -1.50 0.77
CA ILE A 68 -1.20 -0.20 1.04
C ILE A 68 -0.34 0.87 0.37
N VAL A 69 -0.96 1.65 -0.53
CA VAL A 69 -0.29 2.76 -1.23
C VAL A 69 -0.68 4.07 -0.55
N ALA A 70 0.29 4.71 0.09
CA ALA A 70 0.15 5.96 0.84
C ALA A 70 1.20 6.99 0.41
N THR A 71 1.51 7.02 -0.86
CA THR A 71 2.44 7.95 -1.51
C THR A 71 1.73 9.25 -1.90
N PRO A 72 2.48 10.29 -2.36
CA PRO A 72 1.85 11.48 -2.93
C PRO A 72 0.90 11.14 -4.08
N ASN A 73 -0.17 11.93 -4.23
CA ASN A 73 -1.26 11.66 -5.17
C ASN A 73 -0.80 11.42 -6.62
N GLN A 74 0.24 12.13 -7.05
CA GLN A 74 0.79 12.02 -8.40
C GLN A 74 1.39 10.64 -8.69
N LEU A 75 1.75 9.90 -7.67
CA LEU A 75 2.34 8.56 -7.78
C LEU A 75 1.31 7.43 -7.66
N HIS A 76 0.06 7.75 -7.33
CA HIS A 76 -0.99 6.75 -7.11
C HIS A 76 -1.26 5.90 -8.34
N GLU A 77 -1.37 6.50 -9.52
CA GLU A 77 -1.60 5.77 -10.78
C GLU A 77 -0.49 4.74 -11.02
N LYS A 78 0.75 5.21 -11.04
CA LYS A 78 1.92 4.38 -11.34
C LYS A 78 2.06 3.21 -10.35
N HIS A 79 2.03 3.52 -9.07
CA HIS A 79 2.24 2.50 -8.03
C HIS A 79 1.08 1.50 -7.98
N THR A 80 -0.15 1.99 -7.96
CA THR A 80 -1.33 1.14 -7.84
C THR A 80 -1.47 0.19 -9.03
N ILE A 81 -1.35 0.69 -10.24
CA ILE A 81 -1.46 -0.13 -11.45
C ILE A 81 -0.37 -1.21 -11.50
N SER A 82 0.85 -0.90 -11.04
CA SER A 82 1.93 -1.89 -10.97
C SER A 82 1.56 -3.11 -10.14
N PHE A 83 0.90 -2.91 -8.99
CA PHE A 83 0.45 -4.00 -8.14
C PHE A 83 -0.76 -4.73 -8.72
N LEU A 84 -1.74 -4.00 -9.23
CA LEU A 84 -2.95 -4.59 -9.82
C LEU A 84 -2.63 -5.51 -11.01
N LYS A 85 -1.67 -5.13 -11.85
CA LYS A 85 -1.18 -5.98 -12.96
C LYS A 85 -0.55 -7.28 -12.48
N LYS A 86 0.02 -7.29 -11.29
CA LYS A 86 0.59 -8.48 -10.66
C LYS A 86 -0.42 -9.24 -9.80
N LYS A 87 -1.69 -8.84 -9.87
CA LYS A 87 -2.79 -9.44 -9.10
C LYS A 87 -2.59 -9.36 -7.58
N ILE A 88 -1.96 -8.28 -7.13
CA ILE A 88 -1.79 -7.98 -5.71
C ILE A 88 -2.86 -6.96 -5.30
N PRO A 89 -3.76 -7.32 -4.38
CA PRO A 89 -4.77 -6.40 -3.86
C PRO A 89 -4.18 -5.11 -3.29
N VAL A 90 -4.83 -3.99 -3.55
CA VAL A 90 -4.37 -2.67 -3.12
C VAL A 90 -5.40 -1.97 -2.26
N LEU A 91 -4.97 -1.47 -1.11
CA LEU A 91 -5.63 -0.38 -0.41
C LEU A 91 -4.91 0.92 -0.80
N LEU A 92 -5.62 1.79 -1.51
CA LEU A 92 -5.09 3.06 -1.99
C LEU A 92 -5.62 4.19 -1.11
N GLU A 93 -4.73 5.01 -0.54
CA GLU A 93 -5.13 6.20 0.21
C GLU A 93 -5.85 7.22 -0.68
N LYS A 94 -6.79 7.93 -0.09
CA LYS A 94 -7.54 9.01 -0.75
C LYS A 94 -6.63 10.22 -1.03
N PRO A 95 -6.93 11.01 -2.07
CA PRO A 95 -7.87 10.72 -3.15
C PRO A 95 -7.33 9.64 -4.09
N ILE A 96 -8.19 9.03 -4.89
CA ILE A 96 -7.76 7.99 -5.83
C ILE A 96 -6.59 8.47 -6.68
N SER A 97 -6.67 9.72 -7.16
CA SER A 97 -5.62 10.36 -7.95
C SER A 97 -5.79 11.88 -7.89
N ASP A 98 -4.85 12.60 -8.47
CA ASP A 98 -4.88 14.05 -8.65
C ASP A 98 -5.75 14.51 -9.83
N ASN A 99 -6.22 13.60 -10.68
CA ASN A 99 -7.09 13.90 -11.80
C ASN A 99 -8.01 12.73 -12.17
N ILE A 100 -9.12 13.03 -12.88
CA ILE A 100 -10.13 12.04 -13.25
C ILE A 100 -9.57 10.99 -14.22
N LYS A 101 -8.73 11.37 -15.16
CA LYS A 101 -8.15 10.46 -16.15
C LYS A 101 -7.33 9.35 -15.49
N SER A 102 -6.47 9.71 -14.57
CA SER A 102 -5.67 8.76 -13.78
C SER A 102 -6.56 7.89 -12.89
N ALA A 103 -7.55 8.47 -12.24
CA ALA A 103 -8.49 7.71 -11.41
C ALA A 103 -9.23 6.64 -12.22
N LYS A 104 -9.71 6.97 -13.43
CA LYS A 104 -10.34 6.01 -14.33
C LYS A 104 -9.40 4.88 -14.74
N LYS A 105 -8.13 5.17 -15.04
CA LYS A 105 -7.13 4.15 -15.37
C LYS A 105 -6.91 3.16 -14.23
N ILE A 106 -6.85 3.65 -13.00
CA ILE A 106 -6.70 2.82 -11.81
C ILE A 106 -7.89 1.86 -11.68
N ILE A 107 -9.12 2.38 -11.80
CA ILE A 107 -10.35 1.58 -11.68
C ILE A 107 -10.43 0.54 -12.81
N ILE A 108 -10.13 0.93 -14.04
CA ILE A 108 -10.11 0.03 -15.19
C ILE A 108 -9.09 -1.09 -14.97
N SER A 109 -7.90 -0.77 -14.46
CA SER A 109 -6.86 -1.75 -14.18
C SER A 109 -7.31 -2.79 -13.13
N SER A 110 -7.99 -2.34 -12.08
CA SER A 110 -8.55 -3.24 -11.08
C SER A 110 -9.55 -4.23 -11.71
N LYS A 111 -10.47 -3.75 -12.51
CA LYS A 111 -11.49 -4.56 -13.18
C LYS A 111 -10.86 -5.51 -14.20
N LYS A 112 -9.96 -5.00 -15.04
CA LYS A 112 -9.28 -5.80 -16.08
C LYS A 112 -8.47 -6.94 -15.50
N ASN A 113 -7.76 -6.69 -14.40
CA ASN A 113 -6.93 -7.70 -13.73
C ASN A 113 -7.70 -8.51 -12.70
N LYS A 114 -8.98 -8.25 -12.49
CA LYS A 114 -9.83 -8.91 -11.48
C LYS A 114 -9.17 -8.91 -10.10
N THR A 115 -8.60 -7.77 -9.72
CA THR A 115 -7.84 -7.61 -8.48
C THR A 115 -8.50 -6.57 -7.59
N PRO A 116 -8.76 -6.87 -6.31
CA PRO A 116 -9.42 -5.95 -5.39
C PRO A 116 -8.67 -4.63 -5.22
N LEU A 117 -9.44 -3.55 -5.28
CA LEU A 117 -8.99 -2.18 -5.00
C LEU A 117 -9.93 -1.57 -3.96
N LEU A 118 -9.38 -1.20 -2.81
CA LEU A 118 -10.08 -0.43 -1.78
C LEU A 118 -9.51 0.97 -1.72
N ILE A 119 -10.38 1.95 -1.47
CA ILE A 119 -9.96 3.34 -1.28
C ILE A 119 -10.06 3.70 0.20
N GLY A 120 -9.04 4.37 0.72
CA GLY A 120 -8.89 4.67 2.14
C GLY A 120 -9.81 5.75 2.70
N TYR A 121 -11.11 5.63 2.51
CA TYR A 121 -12.11 6.51 3.13
C TYR A 121 -12.40 6.08 4.57
N HIS A 122 -11.42 6.21 5.44
CA HIS A 122 -11.47 5.72 6.82
C HIS A 122 -12.65 6.27 7.64
N ARG A 123 -13.10 7.48 7.34
CA ARG A 123 -14.25 8.10 8.05
C ARG A 123 -15.56 7.35 7.86
N ARG A 124 -15.69 6.55 6.79
CA ARG A 124 -16.87 5.70 6.59
C ARG A 124 -16.98 4.58 7.64
N HIS A 125 -15.88 4.27 8.30
CA HIS A 125 -15.79 3.19 9.28
C HIS A 125 -15.74 3.71 10.73
N ASN A 126 -15.83 5.03 10.92
CA ASN A 126 -15.90 5.61 12.26
C ASN A 126 -17.30 5.39 12.85
N ALA A 127 -17.36 4.98 14.10
CA ALA A 127 -18.60 4.99 14.84
C ALA A 127 -19.06 6.45 15.02
N ILE A 128 -20.34 6.71 14.78
CA ILE A 128 -20.96 8.01 15.01
C ILE A 128 -21.32 8.12 16.50
#